data_281e6b192d288dba0609d633210efa36
#
_entry.id   281e6b192d288dba0609d633210efa36
#
_cell.length_a   1.000
_cell.length_b   1.000
_cell.length_c   1.000
_cell.angle_alpha   90.00
_cell.angle_beta   90.00
_cell.angle_gamma   90.00
#
_symmetry.space_group_name_H-M   'P 1'
#
loop_
_entity.id
_entity.type
_entity.pdbx_description
1 polymer ?
#
loop_
_entity_poly.entity_id
_entity_poly.type
_entity_poly.pdbx_seq_one_letter_code
_entity_poly.pdbx_strand_id
1 'polypeptide(L)'
;MATMERTGHQTRFKSLAGLVPLFTGLFLVLIANTPISLLAGLVPAPLLGLVPVYFWCLVRPDLMTPIAVMAIGLAEDILSGGPPGVWTLAFVLTYALIARQRDSFAGLSGVAAVVGFAGAALFACATAYLTVAALALLSPNGHTPPLLPIVSELAMTVLFYVPAALVVGWLHRRLVGASRGDI
;
A
#
# COMPACT_ATOMS: atom_id res chain seq x y z
N MET A 1 18.64 33.03 -23.40
CA MET A 1 17.93 33.13 -22.13
C MET A 1 16.66 32.25 -22.00
N ALA A 2 16.05 31.82 -23.10
CA ALA A 2 14.79 31.01 -23.07
C ALA A 2 14.95 29.49 -22.75
N THR A 3 16.17 28.97 -22.75
CA THR A 3 16.44 27.54 -22.50
C THR A 3 16.57 27.17 -21.00
N MET A 4 16.88 28.14 -20.15
CA MET A 4 17.02 27.92 -18.71
C MET A 4 15.67 27.87 -17.96
N GLU A 5 14.63 28.52 -18.46
CA GLU A 5 13.30 28.52 -17.83
C GLU A 5 12.53 27.19 -18.04
N ARG A 6 12.77 26.51 -19.17
CA ARG A 6 12.12 25.22 -19.47
C ARG A 6 12.59 24.07 -18.57
N THR A 7 13.86 24.11 -18.14
CA THR A 7 14.42 23.06 -17.24
C THR A 7 13.89 23.16 -15.82
N GLY A 8 13.63 24.37 -15.31
CA GLY A 8 13.10 24.57 -13.97
C GLY A 8 11.64 24.11 -13.80
N HIS A 9 10.82 24.23 -14.82
CA HIS A 9 9.43 23.79 -14.80
C HIS A 9 9.30 22.24 -14.87
N GLN A 10 10.15 21.59 -15.67
CA GLN A 10 10.13 20.12 -15.80
C GLN A 10 10.62 19.41 -14.53
N THR A 11 11.57 19.97 -13.82
CA THR A 11 12.06 19.42 -12.54
C THR A 11 11.03 19.56 -11.41
N ARG A 12 10.30 20.65 -11.36
CA ARG A 12 9.21 20.84 -10.36
C ARG A 12 8.02 19.93 -10.61
N PHE A 13 7.61 19.71 -11.85
CA PHE A 13 6.53 18.76 -12.17
C PHE A 13 6.89 17.31 -11.86
N LYS A 14 8.14 16.89 -12.11
CA LYS A 14 8.63 15.55 -11.72
C LYS A 14 8.67 15.36 -10.20
N SER A 15 9.03 16.41 -9.47
CA SER A 15 9.05 16.38 -8.00
C SER A 15 7.65 16.25 -7.40
N LEU A 16 6.66 16.97 -7.94
CA LEU A 16 5.27 16.89 -7.46
C LEU A 16 4.60 15.56 -7.83
N ALA A 17 4.86 15.03 -9.02
CA ALA A 17 4.35 13.72 -9.43
C ALA A 17 4.88 12.59 -8.54
N GLY A 18 6.11 12.70 -8.04
CA GLY A 18 6.70 11.73 -7.10
C GLY A 18 6.02 11.67 -5.73
N LEU A 19 5.28 12.71 -5.35
CA LEU A 19 4.54 12.73 -4.08
C LEU A 19 3.13 12.12 -4.19
N VAL A 20 2.60 11.97 -5.39
CA VAL A 20 1.23 11.43 -5.60
C VAL A 20 1.07 10.03 -5.01
N PRO A 21 2.00 9.06 -5.19
CA PRO A 21 1.89 7.74 -4.57
C PRO A 21 1.86 7.81 -3.03
N LEU A 22 2.71 8.65 -2.44
CA LEU A 22 2.76 8.83 -0.99
C LEU A 22 1.44 9.39 -0.46
N PHE A 23 0.94 10.49 -1.04
CA PHE A 23 -0.31 11.10 -0.60
C PHE A 23 -1.52 10.21 -0.81
N THR A 24 -1.58 9.44 -1.91
CA THR A 24 -2.64 8.46 -2.13
C THR A 24 -2.59 7.35 -1.09
N GLY A 25 -1.40 6.89 -0.71
CA GLY A 25 -1.21 5.90 0.35
C GLY A 25 -1.68 6.41 1.70
N LEU A 26 -1.17 7.55 2.13
CA LEU A 26 -1.55 8.18 3.40
C LEU A 26 -3.05 8.49 3.48
N PHE A 27 -3.64 8.96 2.40
CA PHE A 27 -5.08 9.25 2.33
C PHE A 27 -5.93 8.00 2.50
N LEU A 28 -5.55 6.88 1.85
CA LEU A 28 -6.28 5.63 1.99
C LEU A 28 -6.09 4.98 3.37
N VAL A 29 -4.90 5.12 3.99
CA VAL A 29 -4.67 4.71 5.38
C VAL A 29 -5.56 5.50 6.33
N LEU A 30 -5.67 6.82 6.15
CA LEU A 30 -6.55 7.67 6.96
C LEU A 30 -8.03 7.26 6.81
N ILE A 31 -8.49 7.00 5.58
CA ILE A 31 -9.87 6.55 5.34
C ILE A 31 -10.13 5.20 6.01
N ALA A 32 -9.21 4.23 5.85
CA ALA A 32 -9.37 2.91 6.42
C ALA A 32 -9.46 2.92 7.95
N ASN A 33 -8.66 3.75 8.59
CA ASN A 33 -8.58 3.86 10.05
C ASN A 33 -9.53 4.91 10.64
N THR A 34 -10.33 5.62 9.79
CA THR A 34 -11.37 6.50 10.30
C THR A 34 -12.46 5.64 10.95
N PRO A 35 -12.88 5.92 12.21
CA PRO A 35 -13.88 5.13 12.93
C PRO A 35 -15.28 5.38 12.38
N ILE A 36 -15.50 5.05 11.10
CA ILE A 36 -16.83 4.97 10.53
C ILE A 36 -17.40 3.63 11.00
N SER A 37 -17.98 3.61 12.18
CA SER A 37 -18.51 2.41 12.82
C SER A 37 -19.78 1.92 12.14
N LEU A 38 -19.67 1.54 10.85
CA LEU A 38 -20.80 0.95 10.12
C LEU A 38 -21.23 -0.40 10.71
N LEU A 39 -20.37 -1.05 11.50
CA LEU A 39 -20.62 -2.36 12.12
C LEU A 39 -20.11 -2.42 13.57
N ALA A 40 -20.19 -1.32 14.33
CA ALA A 40 -19.89 -1.29 15.77
C ALA A 40 -18.55 -1.92 16.18
N GLY A 41 -17.50 -1.78 15.36
CA GLY A 41 -16.17 -2.30 15.66
C GLY A 41 -16.00 -3.82 15.45
N LEU A 42 -17.00 -4.51 14.91
CA LEU A 42 -16.93 -5.96 14.65
C LEU A 42 -16.08 -6.33 13.42
N VAL A 43 -15.80 -5.36 12.55
CA VAL A 43 -15.04 -5.57 11.32
C VAL A 43 -13.72 -4.82 11.41
N PRO A 44 -12.57 -5.51 11.28
CA PRO A 44 -11.28 -4.85 11.26
C PRO A 44 -11.14 -3.93 10.05
N ALA A 45 -10.35 -2.87 10.22
CA ALA A 45 -10.06 -1.93 9.14
C ALA A 45 -9.31 -2.66 8.01
N PRO A 46 -9.69 -2.47 6.73
CA PRO A 46 -8.95 -3.03 5.62
C PRO A 46 -7.62 -2.29 5.42
N LEU A 47 -6.56 -2.99 5.01
CA LEU A 47 -5.24 -2.41 4.69
C LEU A 47 -5.27 -1.63 3.38
N LEU A 48 -6.03 -0.53 3.33
CA LEU A 48 -6.18 0.24 2.09
C LEU A 48 -4.88 0.91 1.66
N GLY A 49 -3.94 1.16 2.59
CA GLY A 49 -2.61 1.68 2.27
C GLY A 49 -1.79 0.77 1.37
N LEU A 50 -2.05 -0.55 1.39
CA LEU A 50 -1.38 -1.51 0.53
C LEU A 50 -1.80 -1.40 -0.95
N VAL A 51 -3.02 -0.93 -1.24
CA VAL A 51 -3.55 -0.80 -2.61
C VAL A 51 -2.70 0.16 -3.46
N PRO A 52 -2.42 1.41 -3.03
CA PRO A 52 -1.52 2.28 -3.80
C PRO A 52 -0.09 1.76 -3.86
N VAL A 53 0.43 1.10 -2.81
CA VAL A 53 1.76 0.48 -2.85
C VAL A 53 1.82 -0.54 -3.99
N TYR A 54 0.85 -1.45 -4.08
CA TYR A 54 0.74 -2.44 -5.15
C TYR A 54 0.57 -1.78 -6.52
N PHE A 55 -0.40 -0.87 -6.66
CA PHE A 55 -0.73 -0.21 -7.92
C PHE A 55 0.46 0.57 -8.50
N TRP A 56 1.06 1.47 -7.70
CA TRP A 56 2.15 2.31 -8.17
C TRP A 56 3.43 1.53 -8.43
N CYS A 57 3.72 0.48 -7.66
CA CYS A 57 4.86 -0.39 -7.91
C CYS A 57 4.78 -1.08 -9.29
N LEU A 58 3.57 -1.39 -9.77
CA LEU A 58 3.36 -2.03 -11.08
C LEU A 58 3.27 -1.01 -12.23
N VAL A 59 2.53 0.09 -12.03
CA VAL A 59 2.23 1.06 -13.10
C VAL A 59 3.34 2.09 -13.26
N ARG A 60 3.89 2.61 -12.17
CA ARG A 60 4.93 3.65 -12.16
C ARG A 60 5.93 3.43 -11.02
N PRO A 61 6.78 2.41 -11.13
CA PRO A 61 7.78 2.07 -10.10
C PRO A 61 8.80 3.18 -9.86
N ASP A 62 9.00 4.06 -10.85
CA ASP A 62 9.84 5.25 -10.75
C ASP A 62 9.35 6.29 -9.72
N LEU A 63 8.04 6.28 -9.41
CA LEU A 63 7.41 7.18 -8.45
C LEU A 63 7.24 6.55 -7.06
N MET A 64 7.21 5.21 -6.96
CA MET A 64 7.03 4.51 -5.68
C MET A 64 8.39 4.18 -5.06
N THR A 65 8.83 5.02 -4.14
CA THR A 65 10.12 4.83 -3.46
C THR A 65 9.96 3.98 -2.19
N PRO A 66 11.01 3.23 -1.75
CA PRO A 66 10.97 2.52 -0.47
C PRO A 66 10.66 3.41 0.72
N ILE A 67 11.12 4.67 0.68
CA ILE A 67 10.84 5.66 1.74
C ILE A 67 9.35 6.01 1.80
N ALA A 68 8.69 6.15 0.64
CA ALA A 68 7.25 6.39 0.59
C ALA A 68 6.47 5.20 1.18
N VAL A 69 6.89 3.96 0.86
CA VAL A 69 6.28 2.74 1.43
C VAL A 69 6.47 2.68 2.94
N MET A 70 7.67 2.99 3.44
CA MET A 70 7.93 3.08 4.88
C MET A 70 7.03 4.11 5.57
N ALA A 71 6.85 5.29 4.97
CA ALA A 71 5.99 6.33 5.53
C ALA A 71 4.51 5.91 5.57
N ILE A 72 4.03 5.20 4.54
CA ILE A 72 2.67 4.66 4.49
C ILE A 72 2.49 3.58 5.56
N GLY A 73 3.44 2.64 5.68
CA GLY A 73 3.41 1.59 6.70
C GLY A 73 3.50 2.15 8.13
N LEU A 74 4.32 3.17 8.34
CA LEU A 74 4.42 3.84 9.64
C LEU A 74 3.11 4.56 10.00
N ALA A 75 2.44 5.18 9.04
CA ALA A 75 1.12 5.76 9.26
C ALA A 75 0.08 4.67 9.64
N GLU A 76 0.13 3.50 9.00
CA GLU A 76 -0.70 2.35 9.37
C GLU A 76 -0.41 1.89 10.79
N ASP A 77 0.87 1.74 11.18
CA ASP A 77 1.25 1.37 12.55
C ASP A 77 0.70 2.36 13.60
N ILE A 78 0.80 3.67 13.33
CA ILE A 78 0.33 4.72 14.26
C ILE A 78 -1.20 4.70 14.40
N LEU A 79 -1.91 4.52 13.29
CA LEU A 79 -3.37 4.63 13.26
C LEU A 79 -4.08 3.34 13.68
N SER A 80 -3.49 2.17 13.40
CA SER A 80 -4.02 0.88 13.82
C SER A 80 -3.87 0.61 15.32
N GLY A 81 -2.98 1.35 16.01
CA GLY A 81 -2.72 1.20 17.43
C GLY A 81 -2.03 -0.12 17.82
N GLY A 82 -1.48 -0.84 16.87
CA GLY A 82 -0.69 -2.06 17.07
C GLY A 82 0.76 -1.79 17.50
N PRO A 83 1.58 -2.85 17.65
CA PRO A 83 3.00 -2.68 17.92
C PRO A 83 3.68 -1.91 16.78
N PRO A 84 4.45 -0.85 17.08
CA PRO A 84 5.05 -0.02 16.05
C PRO A 84 6.07 -0.80 15.22
N GLY A 85 6.05 -0.59 13.90
CA GLY A 85 6.97 -1.21 12.94
C GLY A 85 6.47 -2.51 12.32
N VAL A 86 5.37 -3.09 12.78
CA VAL A 86 4.79 -4.34 12.24
C VAL A 86 4.29 -4.14 10.82
N TRP A 87 3.43 -3.16 10.60
CA TRP A 87 2.91 -2.83 9.27
C TRP A 87 3.96 -2.18 8.38
N THR A 88 4.85 -1.36 8.96
CA THR A 88 5.99 -0.79 8.24
C THR A 88 6.84 -1.90 7.63
N LEU A 89 7.22 -2.92 8.43
CA LEU A 89 7.99 -4.07 7.97
C LEU A 89 7.23 -4.88 6.91
N ALA A 90 5.95 -5.17 7.17
CA ALA A 90 5.09 -5.91 6.25
C ALA A 90 4.98 -5.23 4.89
N PHE A 91 4.76 -3.90 4.86
CA PHE A 91 4.66 -3.13 3.61
C PHE A 91 5.97 -3.07 2.84
N VAL A 92 7.10 -2.84 3.53
CA VAL A 92 8.42 -2.80 2.89
C VAL A 92 8.80 -4.15 2.30
N LEU A 93 8.58 -5.26 3.01
CA LEU A 93 8.87 -6.60 2.50
C LEU A 93 7.94 -6.97 1.34
N THR A 94 6.65 -6.60 1.43
CA THR A 94 5.69 -6.83 0.33
C THR A 94 6.06 -6.00 -0.90
N TYR A 95 6.45 -4.74 -0.72
CA TYR A 95 6.97 -3.90 -1.81
C TYR A 95 8.20 -4.54 -2.46
N ALA A 96 9.18 -5.00 -1.68
CA ALA A 96 10.37 -5.65 -2.19
C ALA A 96 10.05 -6.93 -2.98
N LEU A 97 9.07 -7.73 -2.51
CA LEU A 97 8.57 -8.91 -3.21
C LEU A 97 7.95 -8.54 -4.56
N ILE A 98 7.02 -7.56 -4.58
CA ILE A 98 6.35 -7.11 -5.81
C ILE A 98 7.37 -6.53 -6.79
N ALA A 99 8.30 -5.69 -6.32
CA ALA A 99 9.34 -5.09 -7.14
C ALA A 99 10.25 -6.13 -7.79
N ARG A 100 10.56 -7.21 -7.07
CA ARG A 100 11.37 -8.33 -7.59
C ARG A 100 10.63 -9.20 -8.61
N GLN A 101 9.32 -9.35 -8.45
CA GLN A 101 8.47 -10.18 -9.32
C GLN A 101 7.64 -9.34 -10.31
N ARG A 102 8.02 -8.10 -10.51
CA ARG A 102 7.25 -7.13 -11.30
C ARG A 102 6.87 -7.63 -12.68
N ASP A 103 7.77 -8.33 -13.37
CA ASP A 103 7.53 -8.85 -14.72
C ASP A 103 6.42 -9.90 -14.74
N SER A 104 6.26 -10.67 -13.66
CA SER A 104 5.17 -11.64 -13.49
C SER A 104 3.82 -10.98 -13.19
N PHE A 105 3.82 -9.79 -12.57
CA PHE A 105 2.62 -9.03 -12.23
C PHE A 105 2.28 -7.97 -13.30
N ALA A 106 3.26 -7.59 -14.14
CA ALA A 106 3.06 -6.61 -15.20
C ALA A 106 2.08 -7.16 -16.24
N GLY A 107 1.06 -6.36 -16.57
CA GLY A 107 0.02 -6.76 -17.52
C GLY A 107 -1.15 -7.55 -16.92
N LEU A 108 -1.13 -7.87 -15.63
CA LEU A 108 -2.31 -8.45 -14.97
C LEU A 108 -3.47 -7.45 -15.00
N SER A 109 -4.62 -7.91 -15.48
CA SER A 109 -5.85 -7.13 -15.53
C SER A 109 -7.05 -7.95 -15.06
N GLY A 110 -8.13 -7.28 -14.69
CA GLY A 110 -9.34 -7.95 -14.24
C GLY A 110 -9.10 -8.87 -13.04
N VAL A 111 -9.56 -10.11 -13.14
CA VAL A 111 -9.47 -11.11 -12.06
C VAL A 111 -8.01 -11.44 -11.70
N ALA A 112 -7.10 -11.48 -12.68
CA ALA A 112 -5.70 -11.78 -12.42
C ALA A 112 -5.02 -10.69 -11.54
N ALA A 113 -5.38 -9.43 -11.72
CA ALA A 113 -4.91 -8.34 -10.87
C ALA A 113 -5.43 -8.47 -9.43
N VAL A 114 -6.68 -8.90 -9.25
CA VAL A 114 -7.25 -9.18 -7.91
C VAL A 114 -6.52 -10.32 -7.23
N VAL A 115 -6.25 -11.42 -7.94
CA VAL A 115 -5.51 -12.58 -7.41
C VAL A 115 -4.08 -12.20 -7.05
N GLY A 116 -3.41 -11.42 -7.91
CA GLY A 116 -2.06 -10.90 -7.63
C GLY A 116 -2.04 -10.02 -6.38
N PHE A 117 -3.01 -9.13 -6.23
CA PHE A 117 -3.15 -8.31 -5.04
C PHE A 117 -3.46 -9.14 -3.78
N ALA A 118 -4.35 -10.14 -3.90
CA ALA A 118 -4.67 -11.03 -2.78
C ALA A 118 -3.43 -11.78 -2.29
N GLY A 119 -2.55 -12.23 -3.20
CA GLY A 119 -1.26 -12.82 -2.86
C GLY A 119 -0.34 -11.85 -2.12
N ALA A 120 -0.26 -10.58 -2.57
CA ALA A 120 0.53 -9.54 -1.91
C ALA A 120 -0.05 -9.20 -0.51
N ALA A 121 -1.37 -9.10 -0.39
CA ALA A 121 -2.05 -8.84 0.88
C ALA A 121 -1.87 -10.02 1.87
N LEU A 122 -1.96 -11.26 1.37
CA LEU A 122 -1.68 -12.46 2.17
C LEU A 122 -0.25 -12.44 2.70
N PHE A 123 0.73 -12.09 1.86
CA PHE A 123 2.12 -11.98 2.28
C PHE A 123 2.32 -10.88 3.33
N ALA A 124 1.69 -9.72 3.17
CA ALA A 124 1.73 -8.64 4.16
C ALA A 124 1.13 -9.09 5.51
N CYS A 125 -0.06 -9.67 5.50
CA CYS A 125 -0.73 -10.18 6.69
C CYS A 125 0.06 -11.29 7.37
N ALA A 126 0.64 -12.23 6.60
CA ALA A 126 1.49 -13.29 7.13
C ALA A 126 2.75 -12.71 7.80
N THR A 127 3.40 -11.73 7.17
CA THR A 127 4.56 -11.04 7.74
C THR A 127 4.19 -10.34 9.05
N ALA A 128 3.10 -9.60 9.08
CA ALA A 128 2.63 -8.92 10.29
C ALA A 128 2.32 -9.92 11.40
N TYR A 129 1.59 -10.99 11.10
CA TYR A 129 1.28 -12.04 12.07
C TYR A 129 2.55 -12.69 12.64
N LEU A 130 3.49 -13.09 11.78
CA LEU A 130 4.74 -13.71 12.21
C LEU A 130 5.59 -12.76 13.06
N THR A 131 5.59 -11.47 12.74
CA THR A 131 6.30 -10.46 13.53
C THR A 131 5.70 -10.34 14.93
N VAL A 132 4.38 -10.23 15.03
CA VAL A 132 3.69 -10.15 16.35
C VAL A 132 3.85 -11.46 17.12
N ALA A 133 3.75 -12.61 16.47
CA ALA A 133 3.97 -13.90 17.10
C ALA A 133 5.41 -14.05 17.62
N ALA A 134 6.41 -13.61 16.86
CA ALA A 134 7.80 -13.61 17.30
C ALA A 134 8.02 -12.69 18.51
N LEU A 135 7.43 -11.49 18.50
CA LEU A 135 7.48 -10.58 19.64
C LEU A 135 6.81 -11.17 20.89
N ALA A 136 5.68 -11.87 20.72
CA ALA A 136 5.00 -12.56 21.79
C ALA A 136 5.86 -13.66 22.42
N LEU A 137 6.59 -14.43 21.61
CA LEU A 137 7.51 -15.48 22.10
C LEU A 137 8.71 -14.91 22.89
N LEU A 138 9.12 -13.68 22.58
CA LEU A 138 10.20 -12.98 23.27
C LEU A 138 9.74 -12.31 24.57
N SER A 139 8.44 -12.19 24.79
CA SER A 139 7.85 -11.58 26.00
C SER A 139 7.56 -12.63 27.06
N PRO A 140 7.95 -12.43 28.35
CA PRO A 140 7.75 -13.41 29.41
C PRO A 140 6.28 -13.83 29.64
N ASN A 141 5.33 -12.96 29.29
CA ASN A 141 3.89 -13.18 29.41
C ASN A 141 3.19 -13.14 28.03
N GLY A 142 3.94 -13.34 26.95
CA GLY A 142 3.40 -13.21 25.61
C GLY A 142 2.46 -14.37 25.25
N HIS A 143 1.32 -14.02 24.67
CA HIS A 143 0.38 -14.97 24.11
C HIS A 143 0.40 -14.84 22.58
N THR A 144 0.36 -15.95 21.90
CA THR A 144 0.25 -15.95 20.44
C THR A 144 -1.05 -15.22 20.01
N PRO A 145 -0.96 -14.28 19.05
CA PRO A 145 -2.15 -13.56 18.62
C PRO A 145 -3.16 -14.52 17.96
N PRO A 146 -4.46 -14.28 18.13
CA PRO A 146 -5.49 -15.06 17.45
C PRO A 146 -5.43 -14.84 15.94
N LEU A 147 -5.71 -15.88 15.15
CA LEU A 147 -5.67 -15.82 13.69
C LEU A 147 -6.89 -15.10 13.09
N LEU A 148 -8.02 -15.12 13.76
CA LEU A 148 -9.28 -14.60 13.21
C LEU A 148 -9.22 -13.11 12.82
N PRO A 149 -8.65 -12.19 13.62
CA PRO A 149 -8.54 -10.78 13.23
C PRO A 149 -7.75 -10.59 11.93
N ILE A 150 -6.59 -11.24 11.79
CA ILE A 150 -5.75 -11.07 10.61
C ILE A 150 -6.38 -11.66 9.34
N VAL A 151 -7.12 -12.78 9.48
CA VAL A 151 -7.86 -13.38 8.37
C VAL A 151 -9.03 -12.49 7.93
N SER A 152 -9.75 -11.90 8.89
CA SER A 152 -10.84 -10.96 8.57
C SER A 152 -10.31 -9.66 7.95
N GLU A 153 -9.19 -9.16 8.41
CA GLU A 153 -8.49 -8.00 7.83
C GLU A 153 -8.05 -8.26 6.38
N LEU A 154 -7.46 -9.44 6.11
CA LEU A 154 -7.13 -9.89 4.76
C LEU A 154 -8.37 -9.95 3.86
N ALA A 155 -9.45 -10.57 4.34
CA ALA A 155 -10.69 -10.71 3.57
C ALA A 155 -11.28 -9.34 3.21
N MET A 156 -11.33 -8.41 4.17
CA MET A 156 -11.76 -7.03 3.95
C MET A 156 -10.84 -6.28 2.98
N THR A 157 -9.53 -6.44 3.11
CA THR A 157 -8.55 -5.81 2.23
C THR A 157 -8.74 -6.24 0.78
N VAL A 158 -8.95 -7.53 0.53
CA VAL A 158 -9.20 -8.07 -0.82
C VAL A 158 -10.56 -7.60 -1.35
N LEU A 159 -11.61 -7.58 -0.50
CA LEU A 159 -12.94 -7.10 -0.88
C LEU A 159 -12.91 -5.63 -1.32
N PHE A 160 -12.21 -4.78 -0.59
CA PHE A 160 -12.11 -3.35 -0.88
C PHE A 160 -11.04 -3.00 -1.94
N TYR A 161 -10.29 -3.99 -2.43
CA TYR A 161 -9.28 -3.75 -3.47
C TYR A 161 -9.86 -3.09 -4.73
N VAL A 162 -10.95 -3.63 -5.27
CA VAL A 162 -11.50 -3.16 -6.56
C VAL A 162 -11.92 -1.69 -6.49
N PRO A 163 -12.77 -1.26 -5.54
CA PRO A 163 -13.14 0.16 -5.45
C PRO A 163 -11.94 1.07 -5.17
N ALA A 164 -10.99 0.65 -4.31
CA ALA A 164 -9.79 1.43 -4.02
C ALA A 164 -8.87 1.55 -5.25
N ALA A 165 -8.67 0.46 -5.99
CA ALA A 165 -7.87 0.46 -7.23
C ALA A 165 -8.49 1.35 -8.32
N LEU A 166 -9.82 1.40 -8.42
CA LEU A 166 -10.52 2.32 -9.34
C LEU A 166 -10.26 3.79 -8.97
N VAL A 167 -10.27 4.13 -7.68
CA VAL A 167 -9.96 5.49 -7.20
C VAL A 167 -8.51 5.84 -7.50
N VAL A 168 -7.55 4.96 -7.18
CA VAL A 168 -6.13 5.19 -7.47
C VAL A 168 -5.87 5.30 -8.97
N GLY A 169 -6.49 4.43 -9.78
CA GLY A 169 -6.40 4.48 -11.24
C GLY A 169 -7.01 5.75 -11.84
N TRP A 170 -8.13 6.24 -11.32
CA TRP A 170 -8.71 7.52 -11.72
C TRP A 170 -7.77 8.67 -11.39
N LEU A 171 -7.19 8.67 -10.19
CA LEU A 171 -6.25 9.68 -9.73
C LEU A 171 -4.96 9.67 -10.58
N HIS A 172 -4.45 8.48 -10.92
CA HIS A 172 -3.32 8.33 -11.84
C HIS A 172 -3.58 9.01 -13.18
N ARG A 173 -4.73 8.75 -13.80
CA ARG A 173 -5.11 9.35 -15.09
C ARG A 173 -5.27 10.87 -15.01
N ARG A 174 -5.72 11.39 -13.86
CA ARG A 174 -5.95 12.84 -13.67
C ARG A 174 -4.68 13.62 -13.36
N LEU A 175 -3.80 13.09 -12.49
CA LEU A 175 -2.67 13.83 -11.93
C LEU A 175 -1.32 13.50 -12.59
N VAL A 176 -1.13 12.28 -13.05
CA VAL A 176 0.16 11.84 -13.59
C VAL A 176 0.14 11.75 -15.11
N GLY A 177 -1.02 11.48 -15.71
CA GLY A 177 -1.21 11.35 -17.16
C GLY A 177 -0.56 10.08 -17.74
N ALA A 178 -0.83 9.81 -19.02
CA ALA A 178 -0.17 8.72 -19.74
C ALA A 178 1.34 8.97 -19.82
N SER A 179 2.13 7.94 -19.52
CA SER A 179 3.58 7.98 -19.75
C SER A 179 3.83 8.23 -21.24
N ARG A 180 4.64 9.25 -21.56
CA ARG A 180 5.07 9.58 -22.94
C ARG A 180 5.99 8.51 -23.54
N GLY A 181 5.63 7.24 -23.41
CA GLY A 181 6.42 6.10 -23.88
C GLY A 181 5.67 5.16 -24.83
N ASP A 182 4.39 5.40 -25.07
CA ASP A 182 3.56 4.58 -25.99
C ASP A 182 3.19 5.38 -27.26
N ILE A 183 4.20 5.89 -27.96
CA ILE A 183 4.07 6.30 -29.38
C ILE A 183 5.28 5.76 -30.12
#